data_0ce9d4903d9e1d908b4074f5350beb7a
#
_entry.id   0ce9d4903d9e1d908b4074f5350beb7a
#
_cell.length_a   1.000
_cell.length_b   1.000
_cell.length_c   1.000
_cell.angle_alpha   90.00
_cell.angle_beta   90.00
_cell.angle_gamma   90.00
#
_symmetry.space_group_name_H-M   'P 1'
#
loop_
_entity.id
_entity.type
_entity.pdbx_description
1 polymer ?
#
loop_
_entity_poly.entity_id
_entity_poly.type
_entity_poly.pdbx_seq_one_letter_code
_entity_poly.pdbx_strand_id
1 'polypeptide(L)'
;MESSSGDKLVSFRNGDEGAFRYYYEMYYPALCLFGIRMVKEEDDVLDIVQDVFVNLWKARETIESLVHMRMYLYQSMRHRCLNYMRVKKLEETYCHEYALLESEEGFGDAVVEEEIHRLVMEEIEQLPPEQRR
;
A
#
# COMPACT_ATOMS: atom_id res chain seq x y z
N MET A 1 10.64 18.39 -21.80
CA MET A 1 11.14 18.23 -20.49
C MET A 1 10.17 17.54 -19.54
N GLU A 2 10.59 16.54 -18.90
CA GLU A 2 9.66 15.83 -18.04
C GLU A 2 9.55 16.50 -16.68
N SER A 3 8.37 16.39 -16.10
CA SER A 3 8.15 16.96 -14.80
C SER A 3 8.86 16.15 -13.72
N SER A 4 9.25 16.85 -12.69
CA SER A 4 9.83 16.19 -11.55
C SER A 4 8.76 15.42 -10.79
N SER A 5 9.19 14.55 -9.88
CA SER A 5 8.25 13.85 -9.02
C SER A 5 7.40 14.83 -8.22
N GLY A 6 7.99 15.96 -7.81
CA GLY A 6 7.25 16.95 -7.08
C GLY A 6 6.12 17.57 -7.89
N ASP A 7 6.40 17.86 -9.15
CA ASP A 7 5.37 18.43 -10.02
C ASP A 7 4.23 17.45 -10.24
N LYS A 8 4.56 16.21 -10.44
CA LYS A 8 3.54 15.17 -10.66
C LYS A 8 2.69 14.99 -9.41
N LEU A 9 3.31 15.04 -8.24
CA LEU A 9 2.58 14.91 -7.00
C LEU A 9 1.62 16.08 -6.80
N VAL A 10 2.06 17.29 -7.12
CA VAL A 10 1.19 18.46 -7.02
C VAL A 10 -0.01 18.29 -7.95
N SER A 11 0.23 17.82 -9.17
CA SER A 11 -0.86 17.58 -10.12
C SER A 11 -1.85 16.56 -9.58
N PHE A 12 -1.32 15.48 -9.00
CA PHE A 12 -2.16 14.46 -8.42
C PHE A 12 -3.03 15.02 -7.30
N ARG A 13 -2.45 15.81 -6.42
CA ARG A 13 -3.20 16.40 -5.31
C ARG A 13 -4.29 17.36 -5.81
N ASN A 14 -4.07 17.96 -6.94
CA ASN A 14 -5.05 18.87 -7.54
C ASN A 14 -6.09 18.17 -8.39
N GLY A 15 -6.05 16.83 -8.45
CA GLY A 15 -7.09 16.07 -9.12
C GLY A 15 -6.80 15.74 -10.57
N ASP A 16 -5.55 15.78 -10.98
CA ASP A 16 -5.18 15.41 -12.35
C ASP A 16 -5.23 13.92 -12.51
N GLU A 17 -6.11 13.45 -13.39
CA GLU A 17 -6.28 12.01 -13.60
C GLU A 17 -5.08 11.37 -14.25
N GLY A 18 -4.35 12.11 -15.08
CA GLY A 18 -3.14 11.59 -15.68
C GLY A 18 -2.06 11.28 -14.64
N ALA A 19 -1.94 12.17 -13.65
CA ALA A 19 -0.99 11.94 -12.57
C ALA A 19 -1.41 10.73 -11.74
N PHE A 20 -2.71 10.59 -11.49
CA PHE A 20 -3.21 9.44 -10.77
C PHE A 20 -2.90 8.15 -11.53
N ARG A 21 -3.15 8.14 -12.83
CA ARG A 21 -2.85 6.97 -13.64
C ARG A 21 -1.37 6.62 -13.59
N TYR A 22 -0.52 7.62 -13.61
CA TYR A 22 0.92 7.39 -13.51
C TYR A 22 1.29 6.63 -12.24
N TYR A 23 0.76 7.06 -11.10
CA TYR A 23 1.04 6.38 -9.84
C TYR A 23 0.34 5.02 -9.76
N TYR A 24 -0.84 4.93 -10.32
CA TYR A 24 -1.55 3.66 -10.39
C TYR A 24 -0.71 2.62 -11.12
N GLU A 25 -0.21 2.97 -12.29
CA GLU A 25 0.58 2.03 -13.08
C GLU A 25 1.90 1.71 -12.43
N MET A 26 2.46 2.66 -11.70
CA MET A 26 3.74 2.46 -11.03
C MET A 26 3.61 1.48 -9.86
N TYR A 27 2.57 1.61 -9.07
CA TYR A 27 2.46 0.83 -7.83
C TYR A 27 1.56 -0.39 -7.93
N TYR A 28 0.74 -0.46 -8.95
CA TYR A 28 -0.24 -1.53 -9.04
C TYR A 28 0.40 -2.92 -9.00
N PRO A 29 1.43 -3.21 -9.79
CA PRO A 29 2.02 -4.56 -9.75
C PRO A 29 2.61 -4.90 -8.39
N ALA A 30 3.25 -3.93 -7.74
CA ALA A 30 3.86 -4.18 -6.44
C ALA A 30 2.81 -4.47 -5.38
N LEU A 31 1.70 -3.75 -5.41
CA LEU A 31 0.64 -3.99 -4.43
C LEU A 31 -0.04 -5.33 -4.68
N CYS A 32 -0.20 -5.72 -5.94
CA CYS A 32 -0.77 -7.02 -6.24
C CYS A 32 0.14 -8.13 -5.71
N LEU A 33 1.43 -8.00 -5.92
CA LEU A 33 2.37 -8.99 -5.43
C LEU A 33 2.35 -9.07 -3.90
N PHE A 34 2.31 -7.91 -3.25
CA PHE A 34 2.21 -7.85 -1.81
C PHE A 34 0.95 -8.56 -1.32
N GLY A 35 -0.18 -8.28 -1.95
CA GLY A 35 -1.45 -8.87 -1.55
C GLY A 35 -1.49 -10.36 -1.74
N ILE A 36 -0.92 -10.85 -2.83
CA ILE A 36 -0.91 -12.29 -3.12
C ILE A 36 -0.10 -13.04 -2.05
N ARG A 37 0.96 -12.42 -1.56
CA ARG A 37 1.73 -13.06 -0.49
C ARG A 37 0.93 -13.22 0.79
N MET A 38 0.00 -12.32 1.05
CA MET A 38 -0.79 -12.38 2.26
C MET A 38 -2.08 -13.17 2.09
N VAL A 39 -2.79 -12.95 0.98
CA VAL A 39 -4.14 -13.48 0.81
C VAL A 39 -4.16 -14.75 -0.02
N LYS A 40 -3.35 -14.80 -1.06
CA LYS A 40 -3.20 -15.96 -1.95
C LYS A 40 -4.33 -16.19 -2.95
N GLU A 41 -5.45 -15.53 -2.81
CA GLU A 41 -6.54 -15.63 -3.77
C GLU A 41 -6.51 -14.42 -4.68
N GLU A 42 -6.12 -14.62 -5.92
CA GLU A 42 -5.80 -13.53 -6.82
C GLU A 42 -6.97 -12.59 -7.06
N ASP A 43 -8.15 -13.13 -7.30
CA ASP A 43 -9.31 -12.27 -7.59
C ASP A 43 -9.62 -11.34 -6.42
N ASP A 44 -9.51 -11.87 -5.21
CA ASP A 44 -9.77 -11.05 -4.03
C ASP A 44 -8.70 -10.00 -3.83
N VAL A 45 -7.45 -10.33 -4.16
CA VAL A 45 -6.37 -9.36 -4.07
C VAL A 45 -6.61 -8.20 -5.03
N LEU A 46 -7.04 -8.49 -6.25
CA LEU A 46 -7.30 -7.44 -7.22
C LEU A 46 -8.39 -6.49 -6.74
N ASP A 47 -9.43 -7.03 -6.11
CA ASP A 47 -10.48 -6.18 -5.54
C ASP A 47 -9.93 -5.31 -4.44
N ILE A 48 -9.08 -5.87 -3.59
CA ILE A 48 -8.47 -5.10 -2.50
C ILE A 48 -7.61 -3.97 -3.05
N VAL A 49 -6.80 -4.26 -4.06
CA VAL A 49 -5.93 -3.24 -4.65
C VAL A 49 -6.76 -2.11 -5.25
N GLN A 50 -7.87 -2.44 -5.92
CA GLN A 50 -8.73 -1.42 -6.49
C GLN A 50 -9.27 -0.50 -5.39
N ASP A 51 -9.72 -1.07 -4.29
CA ASP A 51 -10.24 -0.28 -3.17
C ASP A 51 -9.17 0.64 -2.60
N VAL A 52 -7.94 0.14 -2.51
CA VAL A 52 -6.84 0.96 -1.99
C VAL A 52 -6.62 2.17 -2.88
N PHE A 53 -6.63 1.99 -4.20
CA PHE A 53 -6.42 3.12 -5.10
C PHE A 53 -7.60 4.09 -5.12
N VAL A 54 -8.82 3.58 -4.98
CA VAL A 54 -9.98 4.47 -4.87
C VAL A 54 -9.84 5.36 -3.64
N ASN A 55 -9.42 4.78 -2.53
CA ASN A 55 -9.24 5.56 -1.31
C ASN A 55 -8.05 6.50 -1.40
N LEU A 56 -7.00 6.12 -2.11
CA LEU A 56 -5.90 7.03 -2.36
C LEU A 56 -6.37 8.27 -3.10
N TRP A 57 -7.20 8.06 -4.12
CA TRP A 57 -7.74 9.19 -4.88
C TRP A 57 -8.56 10.10 -3.98
N LYS A 58 -9.39 9.52 -3.12
CA LYS A 58 -10.21 10.31 -2.21
C LYS A 58 -9.38 11.08 -1.20
N ALA A 59 -8.23 10.52 -0.82
CA ALA A 59 -7.35 11.14 0.17
C ALA A 59 -6.22 11.94 -0.46
N ARG A 60 -6.28 12.20 -1.76
CA ARG A 60 -5.14 12.75 -2.50
C ARG A 60 -4.62 14.05 -1.93
N GLU A 61 -5.49 14.86 -1.37
CA GLU A 61 -5.06 16.15 -0.85
C GLU A 61 -4.24 16.03 0.43
N THR A 62 -4.29 14.90 1.09
CA THR A 62 -3.53 14.68 2.31
C THR A 62 -2.16 14.07 2.06
N ILE A 63 -1.89 13.65 0.85
CA ILE A 63 -0.61 12.99 0.52
C ILE A 63 0.45 14.06 0.30
N GLU A 64 1.45 14.10 1.16
CA GLU A 64 2.43 15.18 1.18
C GLU A 64 3.73 14.88 0.45
N SER A 65 4.03 13.59 0.23
CA SER A 65 5.27 13.22 -0.42
C SER A 65 5.11 11.83 -1.01
N LEU A 66 6.10 11.42 -1.82
CA LEU A 66 6.10 10.06 -2.35
C LEU A 66 6.31 9.03 -1.27
N VAL A 67 7.11 9.35 -0.27
CA VAL A 67 7.27 8.45 0.87
C VAL A 67 5.94 8.27 1.58
N HIS A 68 5.21 9.37 1.78
CA HIS A 68 3.89 9.30 2.40
C HIS A 68 2.93 8.45 1.56
N MET A 69 2.96 8.64 0.23
CA MET A 69 2.12 7.85 -0.66
C MET A 69 2.40 6.37 -0.54
N ARG A 70 3.67 5.98 -0.54
CA ARG A 70 4.04 4.58 -0.42
C ARG A 70 3.60 4.00 0.91
N MET A 71 3.81 4.74 1.99
CA MET A 71 3.37 4.27 3.30
C MET A 71 1.85 4.10 3.33
N TYR A 72 1.13 5.06 2.76
CA TYR A 72 -0.32 4.98 2.70
C TYR A 72 -0.77 3.72 1.96
N LEU A 73 -0.18 3.48 0.78
CA LEU A 73 -0.58 2.35 -0.04
C LEU A 73 -0.32 1.02 0.67
N TYR A 74 0.87 0.85 1.25
CA TYR A 74 1.21 -0.43 1.88
C TYR A 74 0.48 -0.64 3.19
N GLN A 75 0.28 0.41 3.96
CA GLN A 75 -0.50 0.27 5.19
C GLN A 75 -1.95 -0.04 4.89
N SER A 76 -2.50 0.58 3.84
CA SER A 76 -3.86 0.27 3.42
C SER A 76 -3.99 -1.18 2.96
N MET A 77 -3.00 -1.65 2.18
CA MET A 77 -3.00 -3.04 1.74
C MET A 77 -2.94 -3.99 2.93
N ARG A 78 -2.02 -3.72 3.85
CA ARG A 78 -1.88 -4.56 5.03
C ARG A 78 -3.20 -4.63 5.80
N HIS A 79 -3.78 -3.48 6.05
CA HIS A 79 -5.03 -3.40 6.82
C HIS A 79 -6.14 -4.19 6.16
N ARG A 80 -6.30 -4.00 4.86
CA ARG A 80 -7.38 -4.67 4.13
C ARG A 80 -7.14 -6.16 4.00
N CYS A 81 -5.89 -6.57 3.77
CA CYS A 81 -5.57 -7.98 3.67
C CYS A 81 -5.77 -8.70 5.00
N LEU A 82 -5.34 -8.07 6.09
CA LEU A 82 -5.55 -8.67 7.41
C LEU A 82 -7.03 -8.79 7.75
N ASN A 83 -7.79 -7.76 7.41
CA ASN A 83 -9.22 -7.79 7.64
C ASN A 83 -9.88 -8.91 6.81
N TYR A 84 -9.47 -9.02 5.55
CA TYR A 84 -9.99 -10.08 4.68
C TYR A 84 -9.70 -11.45 5.28
N MET A 85 -8.45 -11.68 5.72
CA MET A 85 -8.08 -12.98 6.26
C MET A 85 -8.82 -13.29 7.55
N ARG A 86 -9.05 -12.28 8.37
CA ARG A 86 -9.79 -12.47 9.62
C ARG A 86 -11.23 -12.87 9.33
N VAL A 87 -11.88 -12.18 8.42
CA VAL A 87 -13.25 -12.50 8.05
C VAL A 87 -13.33 -13.89 7.43
N LYS A 88 -12.39 -14.21 6.54
CA LYS A 88 -12.39 -15.49 5.86
C LYS A 88 -12.24 -16.64 6.84
N LYS A 89 -11.35 -16.50 7.82
CA LYS A 89 -11.17 -17.55 8.80
C LYS A 89 -12.35 -17.71 9.73
N LEU A 90 -13.01 -16.61 10.04
CA LEU A 90 -14.23 -16.70 10.85
C LEU A 90 -15.34 -17.42 10.10
N GLU A 91 -15.36 -17.33 8.78
CA GLU A 91 -16.35 -18.05 7.98
C GLU A 91 -16.04 -19.53 7.85
N GLU A 92 -14.77 -19.86 7.72
CA GLU A 92 -14.36 -21.24 7.44
C GLU A 92 -14.26 -22.08 8.69
N THR A 93 -13.74 -21.51 9.74
CA THR A 93 -13.47 -22.26 10.95
C THR A 93 -13.95 -21.46 12.14
N TYR A 94 -14.47 -22.09 13.05
CA TYR A 94 -15.04 -21.46 14.21
C TYR A 94 -13.96 -20.95 15.15
N CYS A 95 -14.34 -20.70 16.37
CA CYS A 95 -13.54 -19.95 17.31
C CYS A 95 -12.18 -20.50 17.66
N HIS A 96 -11.97 -21.80 17.56
CA HIS A 96 -10.74 -22.34 18.13
C HIS A 96 -9.51 -22.02 17.26
N GLU A 97 -9.69 -21.46 16.08
CA GLU A 97 -8.57 -21.05 15.26
C GLU A 97 -8.24 -19.58 15.39
N TYR A 98 -8.95 -18.91 16.22
CA TYR A 98 -8.75 -17.49 16.41
C TYR A 98 -7.35 -17.16 16.92
N ALA A 99 -6.84 -18.03 17.77
CA ALA A 99 -5.50 -17.83 18.31
C ALA A 99 -4.42 -17.85 17.22
N LEU A 100 -4.61 -18.72 16.23
CA LEU A 100 -3.68 -18.78 15.11
C LEU A 100 -3.75 -17.51 14.26
N LEU A 101 -4.94 -16.99 14.11
CA LEU A 101 -5.12 -15.74 13.36
C LEU A 101 -4.37 -14.60 14.02
N GLU A 102 -4.39 -14.52 15.33
CA GLU A 102 -3.65 -13.49 16.04
C GLU A 102 -2.15 -13.62 15.82
N SER A 103 -1.64 -14.83 15.81
CA SER A 103 -0.22 -15.07 15.54
C SER A 103 0.13 -14.64 14.12
N GLU A 104 -0.74 -14.93 13.18
CA GLU A 104 -0.52 -14.54 11.80
C GLU A 104 -0.56 -13.03 11.64
N GLU A 105 -1.39 -12.37 12.39
CA GLU A 105 -1.43 -10.91 12.37
C GLU A 105 -0.09 -10.32 12.80
N GLY A 106 0.46 -10.85 13.89
CA GLY A 106 1.75 -10.37 14.37
C GLY A 106 2.84 -10.55 13.34
N PHE A 107 2.84 -11.70 12.68
CA PHE A 107 3.81 -11.95 11.63
C PHE A 107 3.60 -11.00 10.46
N GLY A 108 2.34 -10.79 10.07
CA GLY A 108 2.03 -9.87 8.99
C GLY A 108 2.48 -8.46 9.29
N ASP A 109 2.29 -8.01 10.54
CA ASP A 109 2.74 -6.68 10.93
C ASP A 109 4.25 -6.53 10.77
N ALA A 110 5.01 -7.51 11.20
CA ALA A 110 6.46 -7.44 11.10
C ALA A 110 6.91 -7.39 9.65
N VAL A 111 6.29 -8.18 8.79
CA VAL A 111 6.64 -8.19 7.37
C VAL A 111 6.36 -6.84 6.72
N VAL A 112 5.20 -6.27 7.03
CA VAL A 112 4.82 -4.98 6.43
C VAL A 112 5.71 -3.86 6.95
N GLU A 113 6.03 -3.86 8.24
CA GLU A 113 6.91 -2.83 8.78
C GLU A 113 8.28 -2.87 8.13
N GLU A 114 8.80 -4.07 7.91
CA GLU A 114 10.08 -4.22 7.24
C GLU A 114 10.02 -3.72 5.80
N GLU A 115 8.93 -4.05 5.10
CA GLU A 115 8.76 -3.62 3.73
C GLU A 115 8.66 -2.09 3.64
N ILE A 116 7.89 -1.49 4.52
CA ILE A 116 7.75 -0.04 4.54
C ILE A 116 9.08 0.62 4.86
N HIS A 117 9.79 0.09 5.83
CA HIS A 117 11.10 0.63 6.20
C HIS A 117 12.06 0.58 5.01
N ARG A 118 12.10 -0.54 4.30
CA ARG A 118 12.97 -0.69 3.15
C ARG A 118 12.64 0.34 2.07
N LEU A 119 11.34 0.52 1.79
CA LEU A 119 10.92 1.48 0.78
C LEU A 119 11.25 2.90 1.15
N VAL A 120 11.10 3.24 2.43
CA VAL A 120 11.43 4.57 2.91
C VAL A 120 12.93 4.82 2.75
N MET A 121 13.75 3.84 3.11
CA MET A 121 15.19 4.00 2.98
C MET A 121 15.61 4.14 1.52
N GLU A 122 15.00 3.38 0.62
CA GLU A 122 15.29 3.51 -0.79
C GLU A 122 14.96 4.91 -1.30
N GLU A 123 13.83 5.43 -0.85
CA GLU A 123 13.41 6.76 -1.27
C GLU A 123 14.39 7.81 -0.79
N ILE A 124 14.84 7.69 0.46
CA ILE A 124 15.80 8.63 1.02
C ILE A 124 17.12 8.60 0.24
N GLU A 125 17.57 7.41 -0.14
CA GLU A 125 18.81 7.27 -0.89
C GLU A 125 18.75 7.90 -2.27
N GLN A 126 17.55 8.03 -2.81
CA GLN A 126 17.37 8.61 -4.14
C GLN A 126 17.25 10.13 -4.09
N LEU A 127 17.18 10.72 -2.91
CA LEU A 127 17.09 12.17 -2.79
C LEU A 127 18.46 12.82 -2.98
N PRO A 128 18.49 14.06 -3.47
CA PRO A 128 19.75 14.80 -3.52
C PRO A 128 20.34 14.96 -2.12
N PRO A 129 21.67 15.11 -1.99
CA PRO A 129 22.28 15.18 -0.67
C PRO A 129 21.70 16.25 0.24
N GLU A 130 21.29 17.38 -0.31
CA GLU A 130 20.74 18.46 0.51
C GLU A 130 19.37 18.13 1.06
N GLN A 131 18.71 17.12 0.57
CA GLN A 131 17.37 16.73 1.01
C GLN A 131 17.36 15.46 1.84
N ARG A 132 18.53 14.89 2.11
CA ARG A 132 18.58 13.59 2.80
C ARG A 132 18.59 13.68 4.30
N ARG A 133 18.57 14.83 4.84
CA ARG A 133 18.66 15.02 6.28
C ARG A 133 17.43 14.62 7.06
#